data_10e0e682ee3b0bab2f38443d78845b06
#
_entry.id   10e0e682ee3b0bab2f38443d78845b06
#
_cell.length_a   1.000
_cell.length_b   1.000
_cell.length_c   1.000
_cell.angle_alpha   90.00
_cell.angle_beta   90.00
_cell.angle_gamma   90.00
#
_symmetry.space_group_name_H-M   'P 1'
#
loop_
_entity.id
_entity.type
_entity.pdbx_description
1 polymer ?
#
loop_
_entity_poly.entity_id
_entity_poly.type
_entity_poly.pdbx_seq_one_letter_code
_entity_poly.pdbx_strand_id
1 'polypeptide(L)'
;MNGQMNISRRTALKAAGAGLIVAGTGAGGLVYGHNEAWAATAENLDADTFATLVQMSRDTYPHDRLEDKFYAAAVSGLDKAAKDDGALKTMLTDGVAGLNKAAGGAYSGVTDADKRTALLKAIENDGFFQKVRGNLVTGLYNNKEAWPLFGFEGASADQGGYLERGFNDINWL
;
A
#
# COMPACT_ATOMS: atom_id res chain seq x y z
N MET A 1 7.98 -16.66 45.22
CA MET A 1 6.66 -17.02 44.68
C MET A 1 6.65 -16.68 43.21
N ASN A 2 6.95 -17.66 42.35
CA ASN A 2 6.97 -17.48 40.89
C ASN A 2 5.59 -17.83 40.33
N GLY A 3 4.82 -16.81 39.99
CA GLY A 3 3.56 -16.97 39.26
C GLY A 3 3.81 -17.15 37.78
N GLN A 4 3.84 -18.38 37.29
CA GLN A 4 3.78 -18.64 35.84
C GLN A 4 2.34 -18.38 35.34
N MET A 5 2.17 -17.37 34.52
CA MET A 5 0.92 -17.16 33.81
C MET A 5 0.78 -18.19 32.70
N ASN A 6 -0.10 -19.17 32.89
CA ASN A 6 -0.50 -20.10 31.82
C ASN A 6 -1.40 -19.40 30.81
N ILE A 7 -0.85 -18.96 29.70
CA ILE A 7 -1.61 -18.41 28.59
C ILE A 7 -2.17 -19.58 27.77
N SER A 8 -3.48 -19.79 27.80
CA SER A 8 -4.14 -20.85 27.03
C SER A 8 -4.08 -20.51 25.51
N ARG A 9 -4.00 -21.55 24.68
CA ARG A 9 -4.00 -21.39 23.20
C ARG A 9 -5.21 -20.61 22.68
N ARG A 10 -6.34 -20.65 23.40
CA ARG A 10 -7.55 -19.86 23.09
C ARG A 10 -7.36 -18.36 23.37
N THR A 11 -6.58 -18.00 24.38
CA THR A 11 -6.27 -16.60 24.72
C THR A 11 -5.29 -16.01 23.72
N ALA A 12 -4.32 -16.81 23.23
CA ALA A 12 -3.38 -16.41 22.18
C ALA A 12 -4.10 -16.15 20.82
N LEU A 13 -5.10 -16.98 20.48
CA LEU A 13 -5.88 -16.81 19.23
C LEU A 13 -6.85 -15.61 19.26
N LYS A 14 -7.33 -15.21 20.46
CA LYS A 14 -8.14 -13.99 20.61
C LYS A 14 -7.29 -12.71 20.59
N ALA A 15 -6.02 -12.79 20.95
CA ALA A 15 -5.07 -11.66 20.85
C ALA A 15 -4.58 -11.42 19.40
N ALA A 16 -4.63 -12.42 18.51
CA ALA A 16 -4.28 -12.29 17.10
C ALA A 16 -5.33 -11.54 16.26
N GLY A 17 -6.52 -11.27 16.84
CA GLY A 17 -7.58 -10.49 16.20
C GLY A 17 -7.63 -9.00 16.64
N ALA A 18 -6.79 -8.60 17.58
CA ALA A 18 -6.70 -7.21 18.03
C ALA A 18 -5.23 -6.79 17.97
N GLY A 19 -4.91 -5.88 17.05
CA GLY A 19 -3.61 -5.32 16.70
C GLY A 19 -2.45 -5.62 17.65
N LEU A 20 -1.46 -6.31 17.16
CA LEU A 20 -0.19 -6.52 17.84
C LEU A 20 0.55 -5.18 17.89
N ILE A 21 0.43 -4.47 19.02
CA ILE A 21 1.29 -3.33 19.32
C ILE A 21 2.66 -3.91 19.69
N VAL A 22 3.58 -3.93 18.74
CA VAL A 22 4.99 -4.17 19.04
C VAL A 22 5.54 -2.86 19.60
N ALA A 23 5.68 -2.78 20.92
CA ALA A 23 6.38 -1.70 21.61
C ALA A 23 7.87 -1.80 21.31
N GLY A 24 8.33 -1.18 20.22
CA GLY A 24 9.74 -0.88 20.00
C GLY A 24 10.09 0.37 20.80
N THR A 25 10.98 0.24 21.79
CA THR A 25 11.51 1.33 22.60
C THR A 25 12.40 2.25 21.77
N GLY A 26 11.82 3.30 21.20
CA GLY A 26 12.50 4.40 20.56
C GLY A 26 11.65 5.66 20.72
N ALA A 27 12.20 6.70 21.38
CA ALA A 27 11.51 7.94 21.69
C ALA A 27 11.11 8.68 20.40
N GLY A 28 9.83 8.66 20.06
CA GLY A 28 9.21 9.41 18.98
C GLY A 28 7.77 8.96 18.86
N GLY A 29 6.81 9.80 19.25
CA GLY A 29 5.40 9.46 19.32
C GLY A 29 4.86 8.93 17.99
N LEU A 30 4.51 7.67 17.98
CA LEU A 30 4.02 6.95 16.79
C LEU A 30 2.51 7.10 16.70
N VAL A 31 2.06 7.92 15.76
CA VAL A 31 0.71 7.81 15.22
C VAL A 31 0.84 7.03 13.92
N TYR A 32 0.98 5.72 14.01
CA TYR A 32 0.97 4.86 12.83
C TYR A 32 -0.48 4.51 12.48
N GLY A 33 -0.94 5.01 11.35
CA GLY A 33 -2.16 4.60 10.73
C GLY A 33 -2.06 3.16 10.18
N HIS A 34 -3.16 2.65 9.67
CA HIS A 34 -3.44 1.29 9.19
C HIS A 34 -2.37 0.60 8.32
N ASN A 35 -1.29 1.27 7.92
CA ASN A 35 -0.25 0.75 7.02
C ASN A 35 0.70 -0.26 7.68
N GLU A 36 0.80 -0.28 9.02
CA GLU A 36 1.73 -1.19 9.73
C GLU A 36 1.35 -2.67 9.63
N ALA A 37 0.05 -2.96 9.62
CA ALA A 37 -0.41 -4.34 9.49
C ALA A 37 0.02 -4.95 8.13
N TRP A 38 0.13 -4.14 7.09
CA TRP A 38 0.55 -4.56 5.76
C TRP A 38 2.06 -4.61 5.61
N ALA A 39 2.80 -3.75 6.33
CA ALA A 39 4.27 -3.78 6.37
C ALA A 39 4.81 -5.13 6.86
N ALA A 40 4.08 -5.82 7.74
CA ALA A 40 4.41 -7.16 8.19
C ALA A 40 4.31 -8.24 7.08
N THR A 41 3.76 -7.92 5.92
CA THR A 41 3.66 -8.83 4.77
C THR A 41 4.81 -8.68 3.77
N ALA A 42 5.71 -7.71 3.97
CA ALA A 42 6.90 -7.54 3.14
C ALA A 42 7.84 -8.74 3.30
N GLU A 43 8.30 -9.29 2.18
CA GLU A 43 9.19 -10.46 2.15
C GLU A 43 10.64 -10.06 1.80
N ASN A 44 10.82 -9.02 1.00
CA ASN A 44 12.11 -8.65 0.41
C ASN A 44 12.52 -7.20 0.70
N LEU A 45 11.56 -6.30 0.90
CA LEU A 45 11.77 -4.94 1.37
C LEU A 45 11.65 -4.89 2.91
N ASP A 46 12.26 -3.89 3.54
CA ASP A 46 12.00 -3.64 4.95
C ASP A 46 10.59 -3.04 5.17
N ALA A 47 10.08 -3.20 6.39
CA ALA A 47 8.72 -2.81 6.75
C ALA A 47 8.45 -1.31 6.53
N ASP A 48 9.43 -0.45 6.82
CA ASP A 48 9.29 1.00 6.67
C ASP A 48 9.24 1.41 5.19
N THR A 49 10.09 0.79 4.36
CA THR A 49 10.06 0.98 2.90
C THR A 49 8.72 0.54 2.34
N PHE A 50 8.23 -0.64 2.73
CA PHE A 50 6.93 -1.14 2.27
C PHE A 50 5.77 -0.22 2.68
N ALA A 51 5.69 0.18 3.95
CA ALA A 51 4.65 1.08 4.46
C ALA A 51 4.68 2.44 3.75
N THR A 52 5.87 2.99 3.51
CA THR A 52 6.03 4.25 2.78
C THR A 52 5.56 4.13 1.33
N LEU A 53 5.86 3.01 0.66
CA LEU A 53 5.37 2.75 -0.71
C LEU A 53 3.85 2.61 -0.76
N VAL A 54 3.21 1.99 0.24
CA VAL A 54 1.74 1.91 0.33
C VAL A 54 1.13 3.30 0.48
N GLN A 55 1.67 4.14 1.38
CA GLN A 55 1.19 5.51 1.55
C GLN A 55 1.41 6.35 0.29
N MET A 56 2.60 6.29 -0.32
CA MET A 56 2.90 6.96 -1.59
C MET A 56 1.94 6.53 -2.70
N SER A 57 1.62 5.25 -2.77
CA SER A 57 0.69 4.70 -3.75
C SER A 57 -0.72 5.28 -3.60
N ARG A 58 -1.21 5.38 -2.36
CA ARG A 58 -2.49 6.01 -2.05
C ARG A 58 -2.50 7.49 -2.40
N ASP A 59 -1.41 8.22 -2.11
CA ASP A 59 -1.31 9.64 -2.42
C ASP A 59 -1.16 9.91 -3.93
N THR A 60 -0.62 8.94 -4.68
CA THR A 60 -0.48 9.04 -6.15
C THR A 60 -1.82 8.82 -6.86
N TYR A 61 -2.62 7.86 -6.40
CA TYR A 61 -3.96 7.54 -6.92
C TYR A 61 -4.98 7.46 -5.78
N PRO A 62 -5.43 8.61 -5.24
CA PRO A 62 -6.35 8.65 -4.12
C PRO A 62 -7.74 8.20 -4.56
N HIS A 63 -8.23 7.10 -3.98
CA HIS A 63 -9.59 6.60 -4.18
C HIS A 63 -10.26 6.37 -2.84
N ASP A 64 -11.29 7.12 -2.52
CA ASP A 64 -12.01 7.03 -1.25
C ASP A 64 -12.66 5.65 -1.02
N ARG A 65 -13.01 4.97 -2.12
CA ARG A 65 -13.66 3.65 -2.08
C ARG A 65 -12.71 2.49 -1.95
N LEU A 66 -11.39 2.70 -2.16
CA LEU A 66 -10.38 1.64 -2.05
C LEU A 66 -9.77 1.62 -0.66
N GLU A 67 -9.85 0.47 0.00
CA GLU A 67 -9.12 0.20 1.23
C GLU A 67 -7.61 0.06 0.95
N ASP A 68 -6.78 0.27 1.99
CA ASP A 68 -5.31 0.16 1.89
C ASP A 68 -4.83 -1.20 1.41
N LYS A 69 -5.61 -2.27 1.62
CA LYS A 69 -5.29 -3.61 1.13
C LYS A 69 -5.02 -3.67 -0.39
N PHE A 70 -5.72 -2.86 -1.18
CA PHE A 70 -5.54 -2.84 -2.64
C PHE A 70 -4.20 -2.21 -3.03
N TYR A 71 -3.80 -1.15 -2.32
CA TYR A 71 -2.49 -0.51 -2.50
C TYR A 71 -1.36 -1.43 -2.01
N ALA A 72 -1.54 -2.08 -0.86
CA ALA A 72 -0.59 -3.07 -0.35
C ALA A 72 -0.43 -4.25 -1.31
N ALA A 73 -1.51 -4.75 -1.92
CA ALA A 73 -1.44 -5.79 -2.93
C ALA A 73 -0.63 -5.36 -4.17
N ALA A 74 -0.80 -4.11 -4.63
CA ALA A 74 -0.03 -3.56 -5.73
C ALA A 74 1.46 -3.42 -5.37
N VAL A 75 1.78 -2.94 -4.16
CA VAL A 75 3.16 -2.82 -3.65
C VAL A 75 3.81 -4.19 -3.45
N SER A 76 3.03 -5.23 -3.04
CA SER A 76 3.54 -6.61 -2.92
C SER A 76 4.06 -7.15 -4.26
N GLY A 77 3.55 -6.64 -5.38
CA GLY A 77 4.10 -6.96 -6.71
C GLY A 77 5.54 -6.43 -6.88
N LEU A 78 5.81 -5.21 -6.41
CA LEU A 78 7.18 -4.65 -6.42
C LEU A 78 8.09 -5.36 -5.44
N ASP A 79 7.60 -5.68 -4.25
CA ASP A 79 8.35 -6.41 -3.23
C ASP A 79 8.81 -7.79 -3.75
N LYS A 80 7.91 -8.53 -4.39
CA LYS A 80 8.24 -9.82 -5.02
C LYS A 80 9.25 -9.67 -6.15
N ALA A 81 9.09 -8.66 -7.01
CA ALA A 81 10.03 -8.40 -8.09
C ALA A 81 11.42 -8.01 -7.57
N ALA A 82 11.49 -7.31 -6.43
CA ALA A 82 12.74 -6.92 -5.79
C ALA A 82 13.56 -8.11 -5.26
N LYS A 83 12.98 -9.31 -5.18
CA LYS A 83 13.67 -10.53 -4.78
C LYS A 83 14.80 -10.88 -5.75
N ASP A 84 14.47 -10.84 -7.03
CA ASP A 84 15.39 -11.29 -8.10
C ASP A 84 16.04 -10.11 -8.84
N ASP A 85 15.59 -8.88 -8.58
CA ASP A 85 16.10 -7.65 -9.15
C ASP A 85 16.68 -6.73 -8.07
N GLY A 86 17.97 -6.89 -7.82
CA GLY A 86 18.70 -6.08 -6.83
C GLY A 86 18.76 -4.59 -7.19
N ALA A 87 18.74 -4.24 -8.49
CA ALA A 87 18.70 -2.85 -8.92
C ALA A 87 17.36 -2.21 -8.60
N LEU A 88 16.25 -2.93 -8.81
CA LEU A 88 14.94 -2.52 -8.40
C LEU A 88 14.85 -2.34 -6.88
N LYS A 89 15.37 -3.31 -6.11
CA LYS A 89 15.39 -3.21 -4.64
C LYS A 89 16.11 -1.95 -4.18
N THR A 90 17.30 -1.69 -4.70
CA THR A 90 18.08 -0.49 -4.38
C THR A 90 17.31 0.78 -4.76
N MET A 91 16.75 0.84 -5.97
CA MET A 91 15.95 1.99 -6.42
C MET A 91 14.79 2.28 -5.47
N LEU A 92 14.06 1.26 -5.01
CA LEU A 92 12.93 1.43 -4.09
C LEU A 92 13.39 1.91 -2.72
N THR A 93 14.44 1.30 -2.17
CA THR A 93 14.98 1.66 -0.84
C THR A 93 15.56 3.07 -0.84
N ASP A 94 16.38 3.40 -1.84
CA ASP A 94 17.00 4.73 -1.94
C ASP A 94 15.97 5.82 -2.25
N GLY A 95 14.98 5.51 -3.09
CA GLY A 95 13.88 6.42 -3.39
C GLY A 95 13.07 6.77 -2.15
N VAL A 96 12.73 5.76 -1.34
CA VAL A 96 12.03 5.96 -0.06
C VAL A 96 12.90 6.73 0.93
N ALA A 97 14.19 6.41 1.04
CA ALA A 97 15.11 7.15 1.90
C ALA A 97 15.20 8.63 1.49
N GLY A 98 15.26 8.92 0.19
CA GLY A 98 15.21 10.28 -0.36
C GLY A 98 13.92 11.02 -0.01
N LEU A 99 12.78 10.35 -0.18
CA LEU A 99 11.45 10.89 0.14
C LEU A 99 11.32 11.18 1.65
N ASN A 100 11.75 10.26 2.51
CA ASN A 100 11.76 10.44 3.97
C ASN A 100 12.65 11.61 4.38
N LYS A 101 13.83 11.76 3.77
CA LYS A 101 14.73 12.90 4.01
C LYS A 101 14.07 14.22 3.62
N ALA A 102 13.41 14.28 2.47
CA ALA A 102 12.68 15.47 2.01
C ALA A 102 11.49 15.81 2.92
N ALA A 103 10.84 14.80 3.48
CA ALA A 103 9.75 14.97 4.44
C ALA A 103 10.21 15.50 5.81
N GLY A 104 11.51 15.34 6.13
CA GLY A 104 12.08 15.65 7.45
C GLY A 104 11.82 14.56 8.49
N GLY A 105 11.51 13.32 8.05
CA GLY A 105 11.18 12.15 8.83
C GLY A 105 10.47 11.12 7.97
N ALA A 106 9.79 10.15 8.57
CA ALA A 106 9.02 9.16 7.81
C ALA A 106 7.92 9.86 6.99
N TYR A 107 7.92 9.66 5.66
CA TYR A 107 6.88 10.20 4.77
C TYR A 107 5.49 9.72 5.17
N SER A 108 5.36 8.46 5.54
CA SER A 108 4.11 7.85 6.02
C SER A 108 3.55 8.53 7.29
N GLY A 109 4.42 9.20 8.07
CA GLY A 109 4.03 9.96 9.26
C GLY A 109 3.62 11.42 8.99
N VAL A 110 3.73 11.91 7.75
CA VAL A 110 3.30 13.26 7.38
C VAL A 110 1.77 13.30 7.33
N THR A 111 1.14 14.02 8.24
CA THR A 111 -0.33 14.12 8.33
C THR A 111 -0.94 15.08 7.31
N ASP A 112 -0.15 16.09 6.87
CA ASP A 112 -0.58 17.11 5.91
C ASP A 112 -0.56 16.53 4.48
N ALA A 113 -1.75 16.38 3.88
CA ALA A 113 -1.92 15.84 2.54
C ALA A 113 -1.34 16.75 1.44
N ASP A 114 -1.42 18.08 1.61
CA ASP A 114 -0.87 19.04 0.65
C ASP A 114 0.66 18.97 0.65
N LYS A 115 1.26 18.83 1.84
CA LYS A 115 2.71 18.62 1.97
C LYS A 115 3.12 17.30 1.30
N ARG A 116 2.40 16.19 1.50
CA ARG A 116 2.69 14.93 0.82
C ARG A 116 2.59 15.07 -0.70
N THR A 117 1.55 15.72 -1.18
CA THR A 117 1.37 16.01 -2.61
C THR A 117 2.52 16.83 -3.18
N ALA A 118 2.97 17.88 -2.47
CA ALA A 118 4.10 18.70 -2.91
C ALA A 118 5.40 17.90 -2.98
N LEU A 119 5.65 17.02 -2.00
CA LEU A 119 6.81 16.11 -1.99
C LEU A 119 6.81 15.16 -3.18
N LEU A 120 5.65 14.57 -3.53
CA LEU A 120 5.54 13.68 -4.68
C LEU A 120 5.70 14.44 -6.01
N LYS A 121 5.16 15.65 -6.13
CA LYS A 121 5.35 16.51 -7.30
C LYS A 121 6.82 16.86 -7.52
N ALA A 122 7.59 17.07 -6.45
CA ALA A 122 9.01 17.38 -6.57
C ALA A 122 9.84 16.24 -7.19
N ILE A 123 9.37 15.00 -7.09
CA ILE A 123 10.03 13.80 -7.63
C ILE A 123 9.27 13.15 -8.79
N GLU A 124 8.25 13.82 -9.35
CA GLU A 124 7.37 13.21 -10.37
C GLU A 124 8.10 12.69 -11.62
N ASN A 125 9.24 13.29 -11.95
CA ASN A 125 10.07 12.89 -13.09
C ASN A 125 11.17 11.88 -12.72
N ASP A 126 11.30 11.50 -11.46
CA ASP A 126 12.32 10.55 -11.03
C ASP A 126 11.96 9.12 -11.42
N GLY A 127 12.97 8.32 -11.77
CA GLY A 127 12.77 6.92 -12.13
C GLY A 127 12.09 6.10 -11.03
N PHE A 128 12.37 6.40 -9.77
CA PHE A 128 11.68 5.82 -8.61
C PHE A 128 10.17 6.08 -8.64
N PHE A 129 9.76 7.35 -8.76
CA PHE A 129 8.34 7.72 -8.81
C PHE A 129 7.65 7.07 -10.00
N GLN A 130 8.27 7.14 -11.20
CA GLN A 130 7.70 6.57 -12.42
C GLN A 130 7.56 5.05 -12.35
N LYS A 131 8.50 4.35 -11.68
CA LYS A 131 8.43 2.90 -11.47
C LYS A 131 7.24 2.53 -10.58
N VAL A 132 7.07 3.22 -9.45
CA VAL A 132 5.94 2.99 -8.52
C VAL A 132 4.62 3.31 -9.22
N ARG A 133 4.52 4.48 -9.87
CA ARG A 133 3.32 4.90 -10.63
C ARG A 133 2.95 3.89 -11.72
N GLY A 134 3.93 3.44 -12.51
CA GLY A 134 3.70 2.44 -13.56
C GLY A 134 3.19 1.11 -13.02
N ASN A 135 3.71 0.66 -11.87
CA ASN A 135 3.23 -0.54 -11.19
C ASN A 135 1.76 -0.40 -10.75
N LEU A 136 1.35 0.78 -10.27
CA LEU A 136 -0.03 1.02 -9.83
C LEU A 136 -1.04 0.93 -10.96
N VAL A 137 -0.69 1.34 -12.18
CA VAL A 137 -1.58 1.26 -13.35
C VAL A 137 -2.04 -0.19 -13.59
N THR A 138 -1.15 -1.16 -13.43
CA THR A 138 -1.50 -2.58 -13.58
C THR A 138 -1.86 -3.23 -12.25
N GLY A 139 -1.11 -2.99 -11.20
CA GLY A 139 -1.30 -3.67 -9.91
C GLY A 139 -2.58 -3.26 -9.19
N LEU A 140 -3.01 -2.02 -9.34
CA LEU A 140 -4.24 -1.52 -8.70
C LEU A 140 -5.47 -1.73 -9.59
N TYR A 141 -5.42 -1.27 -10.85
CA TYR A 141 -6.59 -1.26 -11.73
C TYR A 141 -6.85 -2.61 -12.43
N ASN A 142 -5.86 -3.50 -12.53
CA ASN A 142 -6.08 -4.85 -13.02
C ASN A 142 -6.49 -5.84 -11.91
N ASN A 143 -6.66 -5.36 -10.69
CA ASN A 143 -7.17 -6.17 -9.59
C ASN A 143 -8.68 -6.35 -9.73
N LYS A 144 -9.10 -7.59 -10.01
CA LYS A 144 -10.52 -7.93 -10.22
C LYS A 144 -11.41 -7.64 -9.01
N GLU A 145 -10.85 -7.69 -7.79
CA GLU A 145 -11.60 -7.33 -6.58
C GLU A 145 -11.88 -5.82 -6.47
N ALA A 146 -11.07 -4.98 -7.12
CA ALA A 146 -11.28 -3.55 -7.16
C ALA A 146 -12.33 -3.12 -8.21
N TRP A 147 -12.55 -3.91 -9.26
CA TRP A 147 -13.44 -3.57 -10.37
C TRP A 147 -14.86 -3.18 -9.95
N PRO A 148 -15.56 -3.94 -9.07
CA PRO A 148 -16.91 -3.58 -8.65
C PRO A 148 -16.95 -2.24 -7.90
N LEU A 149 -15.87 -1.86 -7.22
CA LEU A 149 -15.77 -0.59 -6.49
C LEU A 149 -15.71 0.63 -7.43
N PHE A 150 -15.26 0.41 -8.68
CA PHE A 150 -15.27 1.40 -9.75
C PHE A 150 -16.51 1.33 -10.63
N GLY A 151 -17.40 0.36 -10.40
CA GLY A 151 -18.55 0.08 -11.26
C GLY A 151 -18.18 -0.63 -12.56
N PHE A 152 -16.96 -1.19 -12.67
CA PHE A 152 -16.56 -1.97 -13.83
C PHE A 152 -16.99 -3.43 -13.67
N GLU A 153 -17.81 -3.91 -14.58
CA GLU A 153 -18.41 -5.25 -14.54
C GLU A 153 -17.47 -6.37 -15.02
N GLY A 154 -16.29 -6.02 -15.49
CA GLY A 154 -15.32 -6.96 -16.06
C GLY A 154 -15.24 -6.92 -17.58
N ALA A 155 -14.41 -7.80 -18.15
CA ALA A 155 -14.20 -7.88 -19.58
C ALA A 155 -15.49 -8.34 -20.29
N SER A 156 -15.97 -7.55 -21.24
CA SER A 156 -17.20 -7.87 -21.99
C SER A 156 -17.09 -9.15 -22.81
N ALA A 157 -15.88 -9.53 -23.21
CA ALA A 157 -15.62 -10.77 -23.92
C ALA A 157 -16.02 -12.01 -23.11
N ASP A 158 -15.77 -11.97 -21.78
CA ASP A 158 -16.14 -13.06 -20.85
C ASP A 158 -17.65 -13.13 -20.61
N GLN A 159 -18.40 -12.11 -21.05
CA GLN A 159 -19.83 -11.94 -20.82
C GLN A 159 -20.66 -11.90 -22.12
N GLY A 160 -20.12 -12.45 -23.22
CA GLY A 160 -20.80 -12.50 -24.53
C GLY A 160 -20.72 -11.24 -25.38
N GLY A 161 -19.83 -10.31 -25.04
CA GLY A 161 -19.65 -9.06 -25.76
C GLY A 161 -20.70 -7.99 -25.43
N TYR A 162 -20.85 -7.01 -26.31
CA TYR A 162 -21.78 -5.86 -26.15
C TYR A 162 -23.04 -5.96 -27.04
N LEU A 163 -23.35 -7.12 -27.61
CA LEU A 163 -24.51 -7.26 -28.51
C LEU A 163 -25.85 -7.02 -27.76
N GLU A 164 -25.94 -7.44 -26.51
CA GLU A 164 -27.18 -7.37 -25.71
C GLU A 164 -26.95 -6.67 -24.35
N ARG A 165 -25.84 -5.96 -24.18
CA ARG A 165 -25.48 -5.28 -22.92
C ARG A 165 -24.68 -3.99 -23.17
N GLY A 166 -24.43 -3.23 -22.12
CA GLY A 166 -23.65 -1.99 -22.18
C GLY A 166 -24.45 -0.77 -22.63
N PHE A 167 -25.76 -0.89 -22.81
CA PHE A 167 -26.63 0.21 -23.27
C PHE A 167 -26.86 1.28 -22.20
N ASN A 168 -26.61 0.95 -20.94
CA ASN A 168 -26.82 1.79 -19.78
C ASN A 168 -25.55 1.97 -18.93
N ASP A 169 -24.38 1.68 -19.47
CA ASP A 169 -23.10 1.84 -18.78
C ASP A 169 -22.80 3.32 -18.50
N ILE A 170 -23.40 4.22 -19.26
CA ILE A 170 -23.30 5.67 -19.12
C ILE A 170 -24.64 6.22 -18.69
N ASN A 171 -24.72 6.74 -17.46
CA ASN A 171 -25.95 7.28 -16.89
C ASN A 171 -25.85 8.76 -16.46
N TRP A 172 -24.81 9.46 -16.90
CA TRP A 172 -24.57 10.87 -16.57
C TRP A 172 -24.77 11.84 -17.77
N LEU A 173 -25.34 11.37 -18.87
CA LEU A 173 -25.70 12.19 -20.04
C LEU A 173 -27.07 12.80 -19.87
#